data_b6ddf0b73cb60534295882937e63a271
#
_entry.id   b6ddf0b73cb60534295882937e63a271
#
_cell.length_a   1.000
_cell.length_b   1.000
_cell.length_c   1.000
_cell.angle_alpha   90.00
_cell.angle_beta   90.00
_cell.angle_gamma   90.00
#
_symmetry.space_group_name_H-M   'P 1'
#
loop_
_entity.id
_entity.type
_entity.pdbx_description
1 polymer ?
#
loop_
_entity_poly.entity_id
_entity_poly.type
_entity_poly.pdbx_seq_one_letter_code
_entity_poly.pdbx_strand_id
1 'polypeptide(L)'
;MFVEDEKDYIMRMIKQMIRALVSLILGKKFTLVELPNENKYEVSGSTLDEYLMMVDAGRINEAENAILENVDYSDKNDVAAVVKFYEYINEQEDAFLEEHGYSREEVLDGLKQVAEEAGYGSMIGLFLDAPVI
;
A
#
# COMPACT_ATOMS: atom_id res chain seq x y z
N MET A 1 -7.62 -18.70 26.29
CA MET A 1 -6.62 -18.60 25.24
C MET A 1 -6.92 -17.41 24.33
N PHE A 2 -5.93 -16.68 24.02
CA PHE A 2 -6.09 -15.52 23.17
C PHE A 2 -5.77 -15.86 21.72
N VAL A 3 -6.70 -15.64 20.83
CA VAL A 3 -6.54 -15.88 19.41
C VAL A 3 -6.62 -14.56 18.68
N GLU A 4 -5.62 -14.28 17.89
CA GLU A 4 -5.62 -13.08 17.10
C GLU A 4 -6.72 -13.12 16.02
N ASP A 5 -7.46 -12.05 15.88
CA ASP A 5 -8.47 -11.91 14.86
C ASP A 5 -7.79 -11.96 13.48
N GLU A 6 -8.43 -12.63 12.53
CA GLU A 6 -7.95 -12.71 11.16
C GLU A 6 -7.70 -11.31 10.57
N LYS A 7 -8.57 -10.38 10.88
CA LYS A 7 -8.45 -9.00 10.46
C LYS A 7 -7.18 -8.34 11.00
N ASP A 8 -6.88 -8.53 12.27
CA ASP A 8 -5.67 -7.98 12.88
C ASP A 8 -4.42 -8.56 12.26
N TYR A 9 -4.47 -9.84 11.90
CA TYR A 9 -3.37 -10.51 11.26
C TYR A 9 -3.08 -9.90 9.88
N ILE A 10 -4.12 -9.71 9.06
CA ILE A 10 -3.93 -9.16 7.71
C ILE A 10 -3.48 -7.70 7.76
N MET A 11 -4.01 -6.91 8.69
CA MET A 11 -3.55 -5.53 8.88
C MET A 11 -2.07 -5.47 9.21
N ARG A 12 -1.61 -6.40 10.04
CA ARG A 12 -0.19 -6.45 10.41
C ARG A 12 0.67 -6.85 9.23
N MET A 13 0.22 -7.82 8.43
CA MET A 13 0.94 -8.21 7.21
C MET A 13 1.06 -7.04 6.24
N ILE A 14 -0.02 -6.29 6.07
CA ILE A 14 -0.03 -5.13 5.20
C ILE A 14 1.01 -4.10 5.66
N LYS A 15 1.04 -3.81 6.96
CA LYS A 15 2.00 -2.86 7.52
C LYS A 15 3.44 -3.32 7.31
N GLN A 16 3.71 -4.62 7.47
CA GLN A 16 5.03 -5.17 7.23
C GLN A 16 5.43 -5.04 5.77
N MET A 17 4.50 -5.30 4.85
CA MET A 17 4.77 -5.17 3.45
C MET A 17 5.05 -3.71 3.06
N ILE A 18 4.27 -2.78 3.61
CA ILE A 18 4.49 -1.36 3.37
C ILE A 18 5.89 -0.95 3.81
N ARG A 19 6.29 -1.36 5.00
CA ARG A 19 7.63 -1.04 5.51
C ARG A 19 8.73 -1.61 4.61
N ALA A 20 8.55 -2.84 4.16
CA ALA A 20 9.52 -3.48 3.27
C ALA A 20 9.63 -2.73 1.95
N LEU A 21 8.50 -2.38 1.35
CA LEU A 21 8.48 -1.64 0.10
C LEU A 21 9.12 -0.26 0.24
N VAL A 22 8.77 0.46 1.31
CA VAL A 22 9.36 1.78 1.56
C VAL A 22 10.87 1.68 1.71
N SER A 23 11.36 0.68 2.44
CA SER A 23 12.78 0.42 2.58
C SER A 23 13.47 0.21 1.24
N LEU A 24 12.87 -0.63 0.40
CA LEU A 24 13.43 -0.94 -0.92
C LEU A 24 13.42 0.28 -1.83
N ILE A 25 12.34 1.04 -1.82
CA ILE A 25 12.21 2.25 -2.64
C ILE A 25 13.25 3.28 -2.24
N LEU A 26 13.42 3.51 -0.95
CA LEU A 26 14.33 4.53 -0.44
C LEU A 26 15.76 4.04 -0.25
N GLY A 27 15.98 2.73 -0.30
CA GLY A 27 17.30 2.14 -0.08
C GLY A 27 17.81 2.31 1.33
N LYS A 28 16.89 2.37 2.32
CA LYS A 28 17.23 2.58 3.72
C LYS A 28 16.83 1.39 4.58
N LYS A 29 17.33 1.37 5.81
CA LYS A 29 17.00 0.29 6.73
C LYS A 29 15.52 0.29 7.05
N PHE A 30 14.99 -0.90 7.16
CA PHE A 30 13.57 -1.19 7.33
C PHE A 30 12.91 -0.47 8.52
N THR A 31 13.60 -0.40 9.65
CA THR A 31 12.95 -0.03 10.91
C THR A 31 12.65 1.44 11.12
N LEU A 32 13.27 2.32 10.34
CA LEU A 32 13.17 3.76 10.60
C LEU A 32 12.72 4.57 9.38
N VAL A 33 12.15 3.88 8.40
CA VAL A 33 11.79 4.53 7.14
C VAL A 33 10.36 5.06 7.21
N GLU A 34 10.21 6.33 6.90
CA GLU A 34 8.91 6.95 6.71
C GLU A 34 8.92 7.66 5.36
N LEU A 35 7.80 7.60 4.68
CA LEU A 35 7.66 8.35 3.44
C LEU A 35 7.39 9.82 3.77
N PRO A 36 7.89 10.75 2.93
CA PRO A 36 7.58 12.16 3.12
C PRO A 36 6.09 12.45 3.01
N ASN A 37 5.72 13.67 3.30
CA ASN A 37 4.33 14.12 3.27
C ASN A 37 3.70 13.85 1.90
N GLU A 38 2.47 13.36 1.89
CA GLU A 38 1.78 12.90 0.68
C GLU A 38 1.58 13.96 -0.38
N ASN A 39 1.49 15.24 -0.02
CA ASN A 39 1.29 16.28 -1.03
C ASN A 39 2.53 16.54 -1.90
N LYS A 40 3.62 15.81 -1.67
CA LYS A 40 4.80 15.86 -2.55
C LYS A 40 4.76 14.81 -3.64
N TYR A 41 3.77 13.93 -3.62
CA TYR A 41 3.71 12.83 -4.58
C TYR A 41 2.71 13.13 -5.69
N GLU A 42 3.08 12.72 -6.89
CA GLU A 42 2.22 12.83 -8.07
C GLU A 42 2.31 11.54 -8.88
N VAL A 43 1.21 11.19 -9.52
CA VAL A 43 1.17 10.09 -10.49
C VAL A 43 0.50 10.63 -11.74
N SER A 44 1.24 10.70 -12.83
CA SER A 44 0.76 11.21 -14.12
C SER A 44 0.07 12.57 -14.04
N GLY A 45 0.66 13.48 -13.26
CA GLY A 45 0.15 14.85 -13.16
C GLY A 45 -0.97 15.05 -12.15
N SER A 46 -1.51 13.98 -11.58
CA SER A 46 -2.48 14.07 -10.49
C SER A 46 -1.76 13.87 -9.17
N THR A 47 -2.08 14.69 -8.18
CA THR A 47 -1.44 14.55 -6.87
C THR A 47 -2.01 13.36 -6.13
N LEU A 48 -1.25 12.81 -5.20
CA LEU A 48 -1.74 11.73 -4.35
C LEU A 48 -3.01 12.16 -3.63
N ASP A 49 -3.08 13.41 -3.17
CA ASP A 49 -4.27 13.93 -2.48
C ASP A 49 -5.54 13.76 -3.29
N GLU A 50 -5.47 13.92 -4.60
CA GLU A 50 -6.64 13.76 -5.47
C GLU A 50 -7.18 12.34 -5.41
N TYR A 51 -6.28 11.34 -5.41
CA TYR A 51 -6.69 9.94 -5.26
C TYR A 51 -7.23 9.66 -3.87
N LEU A 52 -6.63 10.25 -2.84
CA LEU A 52 -7.09 10.06 -1.46
C LEU A 52 -8.48 10.69 -1.25
N MET A 53 -8.77 11.80 -1.91
CA MET A 53 -10.09 12.40 -1.86
C MET A 53 -11.15 11.49 -2.46
N MET A 54 -10.81 10.74 -3.50
CA MET A 54 -11.71 9.75 -4.07
C MET A 54 -12.00 8.63 -3.05
N VAL A 55 -10.97 8.20 -2.32
CA VAL A 55 -11.15 7.21 -1.25
C VAL A 55 -12.08 7.73 -0.18
N ASP A 56 -11.88 8.97 0.26
CA ASP A 56 -12.72 9.59 1.28
C ASP A 56 -14.19 9.69 0.84
N ALA A 57 -14.40 9.85 -0.45
CA ALA A 57 -15.74 9.92 -1.03
C ALA A 57 -16.36 8.53 -1.22
N GLY A 58 -15.66 7.47 -0.83
CA GLY A 58 -16.15 6.10 -0.97
C GLY A 58 -15.88 5.47 -2.33
N ARG A 59 -15.18 6.17 -3.22
CA ARG A 59 -14.87 5.65 -4.55
C ARG A 59 -13.52 4.97 -4.56
N ILE A 60 -13.38 3.94 -3.71
CA ILE A 60 -12.09 3.28 -3.48
C ILE A 60 -11.63 2.50 -4.71
N ASN A 61 -12.51 1.66 -5.27
CA ASN A 61 -12.17 0.88 -6.46
C ASN A 61 -11.83 1.75 -7.65
N GLU A 62 -12.56 2.83 -7.80
CA GLU A 62 -12.35 3.80 -8.87
C GLU A 62 -10.98 4.49 -8.72
N ALA A 63 -10.65 4.89 -7.49
CA ALA A 63 -9.36 5.50 -7.19
C ALA A 63 -8.22 4.53 -7.46
N GLU A 64 -8.37 3.28 -7.04
CA GLU A 64 -7.37 2.25 -7.26
C GLU A 64 -7.12 2.03 -8.74
N ASN A 65 -8.18 1.89 -9.53
CA ASN A 65 -8.04 1.72 -10.97
C ASN A 65 -7.33 2.90 -11.61
N ALA A 66 -7.70 4.11 -11.20
CA ALA A 66 -7.11 5.32 -11.75
C ALA A 66 -5.62 5.44 -11.45
N ILE A 67 -5.22 5.19 -10.21
CA ILE A 67 -3.81 5.32 -9.85
C ILE A 67 -2.97 4.21 -10.49
N LEU A 68 -3.49 2.99 -10.56
CA LEU A 68 -2.76 1.87 -11.16
C LEU A 68 -2.62 1.99 -12.67
N GLU A 69 -3.60 2.60 -13.34
CA GLU A 69 -3.51 2.85 -14.78
C GLU A 69 -2.44 3.87 -15.12
N ASN A 70 -2.15 4.77 -14.20
CA ASN A 70 -1.27 5.91 -14.47
C ASN A 70 0.13 5.77 -13.88
N VAL A 71 0.36 4.80 -13.00
CA VAL A 71 1.65 4.67 -12.32
C VAL A 71 2.74 4.25 -13.31
N ASP A 72 3.90 4.89 -13.20
CA ASP A 72 5.12 4.48 -13.88
C ASP A 72 5.96 3.71 -12.88
N TYR A 73 6.01 2.39 -13.03
CA TYR A 73 6.71 1.52 -12.09
C TYR A 73 8.23 1.69 -12.10
N SER A 74 8.77 2.36 -13.12
CA SER A 74 10.20 2.68 -13.15
C SER A 74 10.53 3.95 -12.37
N ASP A 75 9.52 4.72 -11.98
CA ASP A 75 9.69 5.95 -11.22
C ASP A 75 9.43 5.67 -9.74
N LYS A 76 10.47 5.81 -8.93
CA LYS A 76 10.37 5.55 -7.50
C LYS A 76 9.34 6.42 -6.78
N ASN A 77 9.17 7.65 -7.23
CA ASN A 77 8.18 8.55 -6.64
C ASN A 77 6.76 8.06 -6.93
N ASP A 78 6.52 7.56 -8.14
CA ASP A 78 5.23 6.99 -8.49
C ASP A 78 4.93 5.77 -7.63
N VAL A 79 5.91 4.88 -7.49
CA VAL A 79 5.74 3.66 -6.69
C VAL A 79 5.49 4.03 -5.23
N ALA A 80 6.23 5.01 -4.70
CA ALA A 80 6.01 5.49 -3.33
C ALA A 80 4.60 6.04 -3.15
N ALA A 81 4.10 6.77 -4.14
CA ALA A 81 2.73 7.31 -4.08
C ALA A 81 1.69 6.19 -3.99
N VAL A 82 1.86 5.12 -4.78
CA VAL A 82 0.94 3.99 -4.75
C VAL A 82 1.00 3.28 -3.40
N VAL A 83 2.18 3.12 -2.83
CA VAL A 83 2.33 2.51 -1.50
C VAL A 83 1.60 3.36 -0.44
N LYS A 84 1.77 4.68 -0.51
CA LYS A 84 1.07 5.59 0.40
C LYS A 84 -0.44 5.51 0.22
N PHE A 85 -0.89 5.36 -1.02
CA PHE A 85 -2.30 5.19 -1.33
C PHE A 85 -2.88 3.96 -0.61
N TYR A 86 -2.20 2.83 -0.71
CA TYR A 86 -2.66 1.61 -0.05
C TYR A 86 -2.57 1.72 1.48
N GLU A 87 -1.55 2.41 1.99
CA GLU A 87 -1.44 2.66 3.42
C GLU A 87 -2.65 3.43 3.94
N TYR A 88 -3.06 4.46 3.19
CA TYR A 88 -4.22 5.26 3.53
C TYR A 88 -5.50 4.43 3.60
N ILE A 89 -5.70 3.57 2.60
CA ILE A 89 -6.86 2.67 2.60
C ILE A 89 -6.82 1.74 3.81
N ASN A 90 -5.65 1.20 4.14
CA ASN A 90 -5.51 0.29 5.26
C ASN A 90 -5.83 0.93 6.59
N GLU A 91 -5.73 2.24 6.69
CA GLU A 91 -6.03 2.99 7.91
C GLU A 91 -7.51 3.29 8.08
N GLN A 92 -8.32 3.01 7.07
CA GLN A 92 -9.77 3.24 7.16
C GLN A 92 -10.43 2.20 8.05
N GLU A 93 -11.59 2.56 8.60
CA GLU A 93 -12.35 1.63 9.43
C GLU A 93 -12.98 0.52 8.59
N ASP A 94 -13.15 -0.65 9.20
CA ASP A 94 -13.72 -1.81 8.53
C ASP A 94 -15.09 -1.52 7.94
N ALA A 95 -15.93 -0.84 8.71
CA ALA A 95 -17.29 -0.52 8.26
C ALA A 95 -17.26 0.34 7.00
N PHE A 96 -16.31 1.27 6.91
CA PHE A 96 -16.16 2.13 5.74
C PHE A 96 -15.77 1.30 4.52
N LEU A 97 -14.81 0.40 4.68
CA LEU A 97 -14.35 -0.46 3.58
C LEU A 97 -15.48 -1.37 3.11
N GLU A 98 -16.16 -2.04 4.03
CA GLU A 98 -17.28 -2.93 3.70
C GLU A 98 -18.40 -2.20 2.98
N GLU A 99 -18.73 -1.01 3.46
CA GLU A 99 -19.79 -0.19 2.86
C GLU A 99 -19.49 0.14 1.40
N HIS A 100 -18.22 0.27 1.06
CA HIS A 100 -17.81 0.66 -0.28
C HIS A 100 -17.23 -0.48 -1.10
N GLY A 101 -17.50 -1.71 -0.68
CA GLY A 101 -17.15 -2.90 -1.45
C GLY A 101 -15.65 -3.14 -1.60
N TYR A 102 -14.90 -2.83 -0.56
CA TYR A 102 -13.46 -3.01 -0.58
C TYR A 102 -13.00 -3.82 0.63
N SER A 103 -11.89 -4.55 0.48
CA SER A 103 -11.40 -5.41 1.57
C SER A 103 -9.90 -5.21 1.77
N ARG A 104 -9.42 -5.62 2.95
CA ARG A 104 -7.98 -5.57 3.24
C ARG A 104 -7.21 -6.60 2.44
N GLU A 105 -7.84 -7.69 2.06
CA GLU A 105 -7.22 -8.66 1.15
C GLU A 105 -6.88 -8.00 -0.18
N GLU A 106 -7.72 -7.10 -0.65
CA GLU A 106 -7.45 -6.36 -1.88
C GLU A 106 -6.28 -5.40 -1.71
N VAL A 107 -6.11 -4.80 -0.53
CA VAL A 107 -4.95 -3.97 -0.23
C VAL A 107 -3.67 -4.81 -0.33
N LEU A 108 -3.69 -5.97 0.31
CA LEU A 108 -2.54 -6.86 0.30
C LEU A 108 -2.19 -7.33 -1.12
N ASP A 109 -3.19 -7.73 -1.88
CA ASP A 109 -3.00 -8.16 -3.26
C ASP A 109 -2.45 -7.03 -4.12
N GLY A 110 -2.96 -5.82 -3.94
CA GLY A 110 -2.48 -4.65 -4.66
C GLY A 110 -1.03 -4.33 -4.36
N LEU A 111 -0.64 -4.41 -3.10
CA LEU A 111 0.74 -4.18 -2.70
C LEU A 111 1.68 -5.24 -3.28
N LYS A 112 1.25 -6.50 -3.30
CA LYS A 112 2.03 -7.57 -3.90
C LYS A 112 2.24 -7.33 -5.39
N GLN A 113 1.20 -6.90 -6.08
CA GLN A 113 1.29 -6.61 -7.50
C GLN A 113 2.24 -5.43 -7.76
N VAL A 114 2.13 -4.37 -6.97
CA VAL A 114 3.02 -3.22 -7.08
C VAL A 114 4.47 -3.65 -6.87
N ALA A 115 4.72 -4.50 -5.87
CA ALA A 115 6.06 -5.01 -5.60
C ALA A 115 6.63 -5.75 -6.82
N GLU A 116 5.82 -6.62 -7.42
CA GLU A 116 6.26 -7.37 -8.61
C GLU A 116 6.53 -6.45 -9.80
N GLU A 117 5.61 -5.55 -10.09
CA GLU A 117 5.73 -4.63 -11.22
C GLU A 117 6.92 -3.69 -11.08
N ALA A 118 7.25 -3.31 -9.85
CA ALA A 118 8.38 -2.44 -9.56
C ALA A 118 9.71 -3.19 -9.47
N GLY A 119 9.68 -4.52 -9.61
CA GLY A 119 10.90 -5.32 -9.58
C GLY A 119 11.33 -5.79 -8.20
N TYR A 120 10.48 -5.66 -7.20
CA TYR A 120 10.80 -6.04 -5.82
C TYR A 120 10.15 -7.37 -5.39
N GLY A 121 9.48 -8.06 -6.29
CA GLY A 121 8.67 -9.24 -5.94
C GLY A 121 9.43 -10.30 -5.16
N SER A 122 10.62 -10.69 -5.64
CA SER A 122 11.39 -11.72 -4.96
C SER A 122 11.92 -11.25 -3.60
N MET A 123 12.26 -9.97 -3.49
CA MET A 123 12.73 -9.41 -2.21
C MET A 123 11.62 -9.35 -1.19
N ILE A 124 10.43 -8.97 -1.61
CA ILE A 124 9.25 -8.94 -0.73
C ILE A 124 8.93 -10.35 -0.23
N GLY A 125 9.04 -11.35 -1.10
CA GLY A 125 8.84 -12.73 -0.71
C GLY A 125 9.76 -13.15 0.42
N LEU A 126 11.00 -12.71 0.39
CA LEU A 126 11.95 -13.01 1.46
C LEU A 126 11.52 -12.43 2.80
N PHE A 127 10.92 -11.24 2.79
CA PHE A 127 10.44 -10.63 4.04
C PHE A 127 9.20 -11.30 4.58
N LEU A 128 8.28 -11.68 3.71
CA LEU A 128 6.98 -12.23 4.12
C LEU A 128 7.06 -13.71 4.46
N ASP A 129 7.91 -14.45 3.73
CA ASP A 129 8.04 -15.89 3.90
C ASP A 129 9.13 -16.27 4.89
N ALA A 130 9.90 -15.28 5.37
CA ALA A 130 10.95 -15.55 6.34
C ALA A 130 10.32 -16.08 7.63
N PRO A 131 10.92 -17.12 8.22
CA PRO A 131 10.40 -17.64 9.49
C PRO A 131 10.45 -16.55 10.55
N VAL A 132 9.36 -16.44 11.28
CA VAL A 132 9.31 -15.53 12.41
C VAL A 132 9.93 -16.26 13.59
N ILE A 133 11.07 -15.81 13.98
CA ILE A 133 11.81 -16.44 15.06
C ILE A 133 11.74 -15.58 16.30
#